data_bb024e8bd4459dd3ce46b2ef01e68bff
#
_entry.id   bb024e8bd4459dd3ce46b2ef01e68bff
#
_cell.length_a   1.000
_cell.length_b   1.000
_cell.length_c   1.000
_cell.angle_alpha   90.00
_cell.angle_beta   90.00
_cell.angle_gamma   90.00
#
_symmetry.space_group_name_H-M   'P 1'
#
loop_
_entity.id
_entity.type
_entity.pdbx_description
1 polymer ?
#
loop_
_entity_poly.entity_id
_entity_poly.type
_entity_poly.pdbx_seq_one_letter_code
_entity_poly.pdbx_strand_id
1 'polypeptide(L)'
;MPKPKDKPFAIPKPMVREAYRRVAANKGAPGVDEVTLGEFEADLENNLYRIWNRMSSGSYFPPPVRAVEIPKPHGGGVRVLGVPTIADRIAQTVVAMYLEPLVEPRFHPDSYGYRPGKAALDAVETCRRRCWKFDWVIDLDVQEFFDTVRWDLVVKVVEAVTDCRWVLLYVKRWLAAPLQHPDGTLQERDRGTPQGSAVSPVLANLFLHYAFDQWMARKFPGCPFERYADDAVVHCKSRRQAEYVRDKIAQRMREVGLRLHPDKTRIVYCCDSSRRGEHEQASFTFLGYAFRPREAVNGRTGEHFTSFLPAISPEALKAASDRLRALRIHRRTDLSLDDLARWLNPIVAGWMNYYGRYYRSEMYPLLRRVSLYLRRWAGKKYRRLRTYKRFKRWWAGLLKREPGLFAHWRWVRAF
;
A
#
# COMPACT_ATOMS: atom_id res chain seq x y z
N MET A 1 -42.64 26.52 -21.66
CA MET A 1 -41.78 25.40 -21.29
C MET A 1 -41.45 25.55 -19.80
N PRO A 2 -41.64 24.53 -18.94
CA PRO A 2 -41.27 24.63 -17.55
C PRO A 2 -39.74 24.77 -17.49
N LYS A 3 -39.22 25.75 -16.66
CA LYS A 3 -37.81 25.92 -16.37
C LYS A 3 -37.25 24.57 -15.92
N PRO A 4 -36.04 24.12 -16.41
CA PRO A 4 -35.42 22.90 -15.90
C PRO A 4 -35.36 23.03 -14.38
N LYS A 5 -35.93 22.05 -13.67
CA LYS A 5 -35.82 22.00 -12.19
C LYS A 5 -34.33 21.99 -11.85
N ASP A 6 -33.89 23.07 -11.19
CA ASP A 6 -32.49 23.12 -10.70
C ASP A 6 -32.23 21.89 -9.85
N LYS A 7 -31.13 21.21 -10.18
CA LYS A 7 -30.75 20.00 -9.44
C LYS A 7 -30.35 20.38 -8.02
N PRO A 8 -30.74 19.59 -7.01
CA PRO A 8 -30.47 19.93 -5.61
C PRO A 8 -28.98 19.95 -5.26
N PHE A 9 -28.13 19.34 -6.11
CA PHE A 9 -26.69 19.29 -5.87
C PHE A 9 -25.89 19.81 -7.08
N ALA A 10 -25.04 20.82 -6.81
CA ALA A 10 -24.15 21.42 -7.80
C ALA A 10 -22.87 20.60 -7.95
N ILE A 11 -22.91 19.52 -8.74
CA ILE A 11 -21.73 18.70 -9.07
C ILE A 11 -21.26 19.08 -10.48
N PRO A 12 -20.00 19.56 -10.65
CA PRO A 12 -19.48 19.93 -11.97
C PRO A 12 -19.31 18.70 -12.88
N LYS A 13 -19.86 18.75 -14.11
CA LYS A 13 -19.66 17.68 -15.11
C LYS A 13 -18.18 17.37 -15.39
N PRO A 14 -17.28 18.37 -15.51
CA PRO A 14 -15.85 18.11 -15.67
C PRO A 14 -15.23 17.26 -14.56
N MET A 15 -15.73 17.39 -13.32
CA MET A 15 -15.26 16.56 -12.20
C MET A 15 -15.58 15.08 -12.39
N VAL A 16 -16.74 14.73 -12.94
CA VAL A 16 -17.12 13.35 -13.25
C VAL A 16 -16.21 12.77 -14.35
N ARG A 17 -15.89 13.57 -15.37
CA ARG A 17 -14.96 13.18 -16.45
C ARG A 17 -13.54 12.96 -15.92
N GLU A 18 -13.07 13.82 -15.04
CA GLU A 18 -11.76 13.65 -14.41
C GLU A 18 -11.73 12.43 -13.49
N ALA A 19 -12.79 12.18 -12.73
CA ALA A 19 -12.94 10.97 -11.93
C ALA A 19 -12.86 9.69 -12.79
N TYR A 20 -13.53 9.69 -13.95
CA TYR A 20 -13.38 8.60 -14.91
C TYR A 20 -11.93 8.39 -15.35
N ARG A 21 -11.18 9.45 -15.72
CA ARG A 21 -9.77 9.33 -16.11
C ARG A 21 -8.92 8.67 -15.04
N ARG A 22 -9.12 9.04 -13.78
CA ARG A 22 -8.43 8.42 -12.63
C ARG A 22 -8.80 6.94 -12.46
N VAL A 23 -10.06 6.57 -12.64
CA VAL A 23 -10.53 5.18 -12.55
C VAL A 23 -9.99 4.36 -13.72
N ALA A 24 -10.04 4.87 -14.95
CA ALA A 24 -9.54 4.20 -16.14
C ALA A 24 -8.03 3.91 -16.08
N ALA A 25 -7.24 4.83 -15.51
CA ALA A 25 -5.79 4.65 -15.33
C ALA A 25 -5.45 3.43 -14.46
N ASN A 26 -6.32 3.04 -13.53
CA ASN A 26 -6.10 1.91 -12.62
C ASN A 26 -6.50 0.54 -13.20
N LYS A 27 -7.17 0.49 -14.35
CA LYS A 27 -7.57 -0.75 -15.07
C LYS A 27 -8.19 -1.83 -14.14
N GLY A 28 -9.06 -1.41 -13.21
CA GLY A 28 -9.63 -2.31 -12.20
C GLY A 28 -10.63 -3.32 -12.77
N ALA A 29 -10.82 -4.45 -12.09
CA ALA A 29 -11.77 -5.50 -12.45
C ALA A 29 -13.23 -5.01 -12.42
N PRO A 30 -14.18 -5.65 -13.16
CA PRO A 30 -15.60 -5.32 -13.11
C PRO A 30 -16.22 -5.61 -11.75
N GLY A 31 -17.31 -4.90 -11.42
CA GLY A 31 -18.10 -5.10 -10.21
C GLY A 31 -19.14 -6.21 -10.34
N VAL A 32 -20.26 -6.07 -9.62
CA VAL A 32 -21.39 -7.03 -9.66
C VAL A 32 -22.17 -7.01 -10.98
N ASP A 33 -22.06 -5.91 -11.74
CA ASP A 33 -22.66 -5.73 -13.06
C ASP A 33 -21.87 -6.38 -14.19
N GLU A 34 -20.69 -6.93 -13.87
CA GLU A 34 -19.74 -7.54 -14.80
C GLU A 34 -19.26 -6.64 -15.95
N VAL A 35 -19.66 -5.35 -15.94
CA VAL A 35 -19.27 -4.37 -16.96
C VAL A 35 -17.78 -4.09 -16.88
N THR A 36 -17.07 -4.42 -17.95
CA THR A 36 -15.65 -4.12 -18.12
C THR A 36 -15.41 -2.64 -18.47
N LEU A 37 -14.17 -2.16 -18.32
CA LEU A 37 -13.82 -0.79 -18.69
C LEU A 37 -14.10 -0.52 -20.18
N GLY A 38 -13.78 -1.48 -21.07
CA GLY A 38 -14.03 -1.33 -22.52
C GLY A 38 -15.52 -1.24 -22.86
N GLU A 39 -16.36 -2.03 -22.22
CA GLU A 39 -17.83 -1.95 -22.41
C GLU A 39 -18.40 -0.64 -21.85
N PHE A 40 -17.86 -0.15 -20.73
CA PHE A 40 -18.24 1.17 -20.20
C PHE A 40 -17.83 2.30 -21.15
N GLU A 41 -16.66 2.20 -21.78
CA GLU A 41 -16.12 3.16 -22.74
C GLU A 41 -16.88 3.18 -24.07
N ALA A 42 -17.53 2.08 -24.46
CA ALA A 42 -18.33 2.00 -25.68
C ALA A 42 -19.49 3.02 -25.72
N ASP A 43 -20.03 3.40 -24.54
CA ASP A 43 -21.08 4.43 -24.40
C ASP A 43 -20.68 5.48 -23.33
N LEU A 44 -19.44 5.96 -23.42
CA LEU A 44 -18.82 6.78 -22.37
C LEU A 44 -19.63 8.02 -22.00
N GLU A 45 -20.03 8.80 -22.98
CA GLU A 45 -20.72 10.09 -22.73
C GLU A 45 -22.06 9.90 -22.02
N ASN A 46 -22.87 8.93 -22.44
CA ASN A 46 -24.13 8.62 -21.80
C ASN A 46 -23.92 8.02 -20.41
N ASN A 47 -22.92 7.17 -20.22
CA ASN A 47 -22.61 6.60 -18.91
C ASN A 47 -22.16 7.67 -17.93
N LEU A 48 -21.28 8.60 -18.32
CA LEU A 48 -20.87 9.72 -17.49
C LEU A 48 -22.05 10.68 -17.21
N TYR A 49 -22.90 10.95 -18.22
CA TYR A 49 -24.10 11.75 -18.02
C TYR A 49 -25.07 11.12 -17.01
N ARG A 50 -25.29 9.81 -17.08
CA ARG A 50 -26.13 9.07 -16.13
C ARG A 50 -25.61 9.18 -14.69
N ILE A 51 -24.29 9.02 -14.49
CA ILE A 51 -23.66 9.17 -13.17
C ILE A 51 -23.88 10.59 -12.67
N TRP A 52 -23.48 11.61 -13.46
CA TRP A 52 -23.64 13.00 -13.10
C TRP A 52 -25.10 13.36 -12.80
N ASN A 53 -26.03 12.90 -13.64
CA ASN A 53 -27.44 13.21 -13.51
C ASN A 53 -28.03 12.65 -12.21
N ARG A 54 -27.75 11.38 -11.90
CA ARG A 54 -28.23 10.73 -10.67
C ARG A 54 -27.55 11.31 -9.42
N MET A 55 -26.26 11.59 -9.46
CA MET A 55 -25.59 12.24 -8.33
C MET A 55 -26.13 13.64 -8.07
N SER A 56 -26.29 14.46 -9.11
CA SER A 56 -26.80 15.84 -8.98
C SER A 56 -28.25 15.92 -8.56
N SER A 57 -29.06 14.90 -8.85
CA SER A 57 -30.48 14.81 -8.42
C SER A 57 -30.65 14.15 -7.05
N GLY A 58 -29.59 13.60 -6.44
CA GLY A 58 -29.70 12.84 -5.19
C GLY A 58 -30.26 11.42 -5.37
N SER A 59 -30.50 10.97 -6.58
CA SER A 59 -31.08 9.65 -6.89
C SER A 59 -30.04 8.57 -7.18
N TYR A 60 -28.74 8.84 -6.96
CA TYR A 60 -27.70 7.83 -7.09
C TYR A 60 -27.72 6.90 -5.87
N PHE A 61 -27.98 5.62 -6.09
CA PHE A 61 -27.84 4.56 -5.11
C PHE A 61 -26.74 3.61 -5.56
N PRO A 62 -25.74 3.34 -4.70
CA PRO A 62 -24.69 2.39 -5.05
C PRO A 62 -25.26 0.98 -5.17
N PRO A 63 -24.83 0.20 -6.19
CA PRO A 63 -25.13 -1.21 -6.23
C PRO A 63 -24.37 -1.95 -5.13
N PRO A 64 -24.70 -3.24 -4.86
CA PRO A 64 -23.90 -4.09 -4.00
C PRO A 64 -22.44 -4.13 -4.45
N VAL A 65 -21.52 -4.31 -3.51
CA VAL A 65 -20.08 -4.40 -3.77
C VAL A 65 -19.71 -5.87 -3.94
N ARG A 66 -19.08 -6.26 -5.06
CA ARG A 66 -18.67 -7.64 -5.30
C ARG A 66 -17.57 -8.08 -4.33
N ALA A 67 -17.83 -9.11 -3.54
CA ALA A 67 -16.85 -9.72 -2.65
C ALA A 67 -15.87 -10.60 -3.44
N VAL A 68 -14.57 -10.37 -3.25
CA VAL A 68 -13.50 -11.18 -3.84
C VAL A 68 -12.56 -11.63 -2.75
N GLU A 69 -12.44 -12.92 -2.54
CA GLU A 69 -11.53 -13.48 -1.57
C GLU A 69 -10.10 -13.54 -2.10
N ILE A 70 -9.16 -12.95 -1.38
CA ILE A 70 -7.73 -13.01 -1.68
C ILE A 70 -6.99 -13.66 -0.52
N PRO A 71 -6.17 -14.71 -0.76
CA PRO A 71 -5.35 -15.30 0.29
C PRO A 71 -4.41 -14.26 0.94
N LYS A 72 -4.33 -14.24 2.26
CA LYS A 72 -3.37 -13.38 2.97
C LYS A 72 -1.93 -13.84 2.65
N PRO A 73 -0.99 -12.91 2.40
CA PRO A 73 0.37 -13.24 1.91
C PRO A 73 1.16 -14.19 2.80
N HIS A 74 0.84 -14.24 4.10
CA HIS A 74 1.63 -14.96 5.10
C HIS A 74 0.88 -16.16 5.71
N GLY A 75 -0.19 -16.63 5.07
CA GLY A 75 -1.08 -17.64 5.63
C GLY A 75 -2.03 -17.02 6.69
N GLY A 76 -2.95 -17.84 7.22
CA GLY A 76 -3.88 -17.37 8.26
C GLY A 76 -5.20 -16.79 7.73
N GLY A 77 -5.70 -17.32 6.62
CA GLY A 77 -7.03 -17.01 6.12
C GLY A 77 -7.07 -16.17 4.84
N VAL A 78 -8.26 -15.69 4.52
CA VAL A 78 -8.54 -14.85 3.37
C VAL A 78 -8.80 -13.41 3.79
N ARG A 79 -8.57 -12.48 2.87
CA ARG A 79 -9.03 -11.08 2.95
C ARG A 79 -10.14 -10.91 1.92
N VAL A 80 -11.27 -10.39 2.33
CA VAL A 80 -12.36 -10.07 1.42
C VAL A 80 -12.15 -8.66 0.88
N LEU A 81 -11.93 -8.55 -0.43
CA LEU A 81 -11.94 -7.26 -1.12
C LEU A 81 -13.34 -6.98 -1.63
N GLY A 82 -13.79 -5.74 -1.45
CA GLY A 82 -15.01 -5.25 -2.07
C GLY A 82 -14.69 -4.54 -3.38
N VAL A 83 -15.18 -5.06 -4.50
CA VAL A 83 -14.97 -4.49 -5.84
C VAL A 83 -16.25 -3.77 -6.29
N PRO A 84 -16.31 -2.42 -6.22
CA PRO A 84 -17.45 -1.65 -6.72
C PRO A 84 -17.51 -1.70 -8.26
N THR A 85 -18.67 -1.42 -8.84
CA THR A 85 -18.81 -1.24 -10.28
C THR A 85 -17.98 -0.06 -10.80
N ILE A 86 -17.69 0.00 -12.09
CA ILE A 86 -16.94 1.12 -12.69
C ILE A 86 -17.67 2.44 -12.45
N ALA A 87 -18.99 2.45 -12.65
CA ALA A 87 -19.83 3.62 -12.40
C ALA A 87 -19.74 4.09 -10.95
N ASP A 88 -19.75 3.14 -10.00
CA ASP A 88 -19.67 3.48 -8.56
C ASP A 88 -18.28 3.96 -8.18
N ARG A 89 -17.21 3.37 -8.72
CA ARG A 89 -15.84 3.89 -8.53
C ARG A 89 -15.69 5.33 -9.02
N ILE A 90 -16.31 5.68 -10.16
CA ILE A 90 -16.30 7.05 -10.67
C ILE A 90 -17.04 7.98 -9.71
N ALA A 91 -18.24 7.59 -9.26
CA ALA A 91 -19.02 8.36 -8.31
C ALA A 91 -18.28 8.57 -6.98
N GLN A 92 -17.64 7.54 -6.45
CA GLN A 92 -16.80 7.60 -5.24
C GLN A 92 -15.58 8.51 -5.46
N THR A 93 -14.94 8.45 -6.62
CA THR A 93 -13.79 9.30 -6.96
C THR A 93 -14.19 10.78 -7.03
N VAL A 94 -15.41 11.10 -7.48
CA VAL A 94 -15.95 12.49 -7.43
C VAL A 94 -15.98 13.00 -5.98
N VAL A 95 -16.46 12.18 -5.03
CA VAL A 95 -16.47 12.56 -3.61
C VAL A 95 -15.05 12.65 -3.04
N ALA A 96 -14.17 11.71 -3.38
CA ALA A 96 -12.77 11.75 -2.96
C ALA A 96 -12.08 13.04 -3.45
N MET A 97 -12.26 13.41 -4.73
CA MET A 97 -11.74 14.65 -5.31
C MET A 97 -12.27 15.94 -4.65
N TYR A 98 -13.50 15.90 -4.14
CA TYR A 98 -14.05 17.00 -3.37
C TYR A 98 -13.42 17.09 -1.97
N LEU A 99 -13.23 15.96 -1.30
CA LEU A 99 -12.71 15.90 0.07
C LEU A 99 -11.19 16.14 0.13
N GLU A 100 -10.42 15.60 -0.81
CA GLU A 100 -8.94 15.65 -0.82
C GLU A 100 -8.40 17.07 -0.52
N PRO A 101 -8.79 18.15 -1.24
CA PRO A 101 -8.26 19.49 -1.00
C PRO A 101 -8.67 20.08 0.36
N LEU A 102 -9.77 19.61 0.96
CA LEU A 102 -10.23 20.08 2.26
C LEU A 102 -9.49 19.40 3.42
N VAL A 103 -9.12 18.14 3.25
CA VAL A 103 -8.52 17.32 4.33
C VAL A 103 -7.00 17.32 4.29
N GLU A 104 -6.37 17.39 3.09
CA GLU A 104 -4.92 17.31 2.93
C GLU A 104 -4.15 18.35 3.76
N PRO A 105 -4.55 19.63 3.85
CA PRO A 105 -3.86 20.61 4.68
C PRO A 105 -3.98 20.34 6.19
N ARG A 106 -4.96 19.53 6.60
CA ARG A 106 -5.23 19.22 8.02
C ARG A 106 -4.44 18.02 8.52
N PHE A 107 -4.06 17.11 7.61
CA PHE A 107 -3.41 15.87 7.99
C PHE A 107 -2.03 16.10 8.63
N HIS A 108 -1.71 15.26 9.60
CA HIS A 108 -0.42 15.29 10.26
C HIS A 108 0.72 15.07 9.24
N PRO A 109 1.85 15.82 9.34
CA PRO A 109 2.95 15.68 8.39
C PRO A 109 3.54 14.26 8.33
N ASP A 110 3.48 13.52 9.42
CA ASP A 110 3.98 12.15 9.54
C ASP A 110 2.92 11.06 9.25
N SER A 111 1.79 11.42 8.65
CA SER A 111 0.86 10.51 8.00
C SER A 111 1.17 10.44 6.51
N TYR A 112 1.41 9.24 5.95
CA TYR A 112 1.96 9.07 4.60
C TYR A 112 1.05 8.32 3.64
N GLY A 113 0.28 7.33 4.13
CA GLY A 113 -0.51 6.44 3.28
C GLY A 113 -1.61 7.14 2.51
N TYR A 114 -1.78 6.80 1.23
CA TYR A 114 -2.85 7.31 0.35
C TYR A 114 -2.93 8.84 0.23
N ARG A 115 -1.83 9.54 0.37
CA ARG A 115 -1.78 11.01 0.30
C ARG A 115 -0.98 11.48 -0.91
N PRO A 116 -1.44 12.56 -1.60
CA PRO A 116 -0.69 13.17 -2.68
C PRO A 116 0.69 13.66 -2.21
N GLY A 117 1.73 13.42 -3.01
CA GLY A 117 3.09 13.88 -2.72
C GLY A 117 3.79 13.18 -1.54
N LYS A 118 3.18 12.15 -0.95
CA LYS A 118 3.77 11.32 0.11
C LYS A 118 4.07 9.93 -0.40
N ALA A 119 5.25 9.40 -0.11
CA ALA A 119 5.65 8.06 -0.51
C ALA A 119 5.95 7.16 0.70
N ALA A 120 5.80 5.85 0.51
CA ALA A 120 6.18 4.87 1.52
C ALA A 120 7.66 4.98 1.91
N LEU A 121 8.53 5.32 0.96
CA LEU A 121 9.96 5.53 1.22
C LEU A 121 10.24 6.74 2.11
N ASP A 122 9.38 7.77 2.09
CA ASP A 122 9.51 8.93 2.99
C ASP A 122 9.21 8.52 4.43
N ALA A 123 8.18 7.68 4.64
CA ALA A 123 7.86 7.11 5.95
C ALA A 123 9.01 6.23 6.47
N VAL A 124 9.56 5.35 5.63
CA VAL A 124 10.69 4.48 5.98
C VAL A 124 11.93 5.30 6.33
N GLU A 125 12.23 6.38 5.57
CA GLU A 125 13.37 7.25 5.86
C GLU A 125 13.19 8.01 7.17
N THR A 126 12.00 8.52 7.45
CA THR A 126 11.70 9.22 8.70
C THR A 126 11.81 8.25 9.89
N CYS A 127 11.24 7.06 9.77
CA CYS A 127 11.34 6.00 10.77
C CYS A 127 12.82 5.62 11.05
N ARG A 128 13.63 5.43 9.98
CA ARG A 128 15.05 5.14 10.10
C ARG A 128 15.79 6.19 10.93
N ARG A 129 15.60 7.48 10.62
CA ARG A 129 16.24 8.59 11.34
C ARG A 129 15.82 8.67 12.81
N ARG A 130 14.54 8.32 13.09
CA ARG A 130 14.03 8.33 14.46
C ARG A 130 14.51 7.14 15.27
N CYS A 131 14.65 5.96 14.67
CA CYS A 131 15.29 4.80 15.31
C CYS A 131 16.72 5.08 15.79
N TRP A 132 17.42 6.05 15.22
CA TRP A 132 18.75 6.47 15.71
C TRP A 132 18.70 7.42 16.90
N LYS A 133 17.54 8.06 17.16
CA LYS A 133 17.36 9.06 18.22
C LYS A 133 16.57 8.55 19.41
N PHE A 134 15.79 7.51 19.21
CA PHE A 134 14.89 6.92 20.20
C PHE A 134 15.25 5.45 20.39
N ASP A 135 15.33 5.04 21.66
CA ASP A 135 15.79 3.70 21.99
C ASP A 135 14.69 2.64 21.81
N TRP A 136 13.43 3.05 21.87
CA TRP A 136 12.29 2.14 21.84
C TRP A 136 11.28 2.53 20.78
N VAL A 137 10.71 1.52 20.16
CA VAL A 137 9.68 1.65 19.16
C VAL A 137 8.48 0.81 19.57
N ILE A 138 7.28 1.37 19.37
CA ILE A 138 6.03 0.60 19.38
C ILE A 138 5.63 0.38 17.92
N ASP A 139 5.68 -0.88 17.49
CA ASP A 139 5.16 -1.35 16.21
C ASP A 139 3.68 -1.67 16.40
N LEU A 140 2.79 -0.90 15.76
CA LEU A 140 1.34 -0.95 15.97
C LEU A 140 0.65 -1.62 14.78
N ASP A 141 -0.17 -2.63 15.06
CA ASP A 141 -1.08 -3.26 14.09
C ASP A 141 -2.52 -3.10 14.60
N VAL A 142 -3.40 -2.47 13.82
CA VAL A 142 -4.83 -2.36 14.13
C VAL A 142 -5.56 -3.56 13.54
N GLN A 143 -6.24 -4.31 14.40
CA GLN A 143 -6.97 -5.52 13.98
C GLN A 143 -8.15 -5.15 13.08
N GLU A 144 -8.17 -5.69 11.86
CA GLU A 144 -9.30 -5.60 10.91
C GLU A 144 -9.88 -4.19 10.77
N PHE A 145 -9.00 -3.17 10.65
CA PHE A 145 -9.36 -1.76 10.64
C PHE A 145 -10.51 -1.45 9.67
N PHE A 146 -10.38 -1.86 8.40
CA PHE A 146 -11.38 -1.58 7.39
C PHE A 146 -12.72 -2.28 7.63
N ASP A 147 -12.74 -3.38 8.37
CA ASP A 147 -13.93 -4.18 8.63
C ASP A 147 -14.64 -3.74 9.94
N THR A 148 -13.96 -2.97 10.79
CA THR A 148 -14.44 -2.66 12.14
C THR A 148 -14.72 -1.18 12.38
N VAL A 149 -14.29 -0.27 11.50
CA VAL A 149 -14.48 1.17 11.67
C VAL A 149 -15.96 1.54 11.78
N ARG A 150 -16.34 2.31 12.81
CA ARG A 150 -17.71 2.70 13.10
C ARG A 150 -18.20 3.81 12.17
N TRP A 151 -19.36 3.62 11.54
CA TRP A 151 -19.94 4.54 10.57
C TRP A 151 -20.34 5.89 11.17
N ASP A 152 -20.89 5.90 12.39
CA ASP A 152 -21.24 7.14 13.09
C ASP A 152 -20.01 8.04 13.27
N LEU A 153 -18.86 7.45 13.60
CA LEU A 153 -17.61 8.19 13.74
C LEU A 153 -17.04 8.62 12.39
N VAL A 154 -17.13 7.77 11.33
CA VAL A 154 -16.72 8.17 9.97
C VAL A 154 -17.56 9.35 9.48
N VAL A 155 -18.87 9.30 9.65
CA VAL A 155 -19.76 10.41 9.27
C VAL A 155 -19.42 11.67 10.08
N LYS A 156 -19.23 11.54 11.39
CA LYS A 156 -18.87 12.67 12.27
C LYS A 156 -17.56 13.35 11.83
N VAL A 157 -16.53 12.61 11.42
CA VAL A 157 -15.28 13.23 10.97
C VAL A 157 -15.42 13.88 9.59
N VAL A 158 -16.30 13.37 8.72
CA VAL A 158 -16.63 14.05 7.46
C VAL A 158 -17.40 15.35 7.72
N GLU A 159 -18.37 15.33 8.63
CA GLU A 159 -19.13 16.54 9.06
C GLU A 159 -18.22 17.59 9.70
N ALA A 160 -17.12 17.19 10.33
CA ALA A 160 -16.13 18.13 10.88
C ALA A 160 -15.30 18.88 9.82
N VAL A 161 -15.33 18.44 8.56
CA VAL A 161 -14.55 19.06 7.47
C VAL A 161 -15.41 19.67 6.37
N THR A 162 -16.67 19.25 6.25
CA THR A 162 -17.62 19.78 5.25
C THR A 162 -19.07 19.62 5.72
N ASP A 163 -19.90 20.59 5.38
CA ASP A 163 -21.37 20.58 5.49
C ASP A 163 -22.06 20.21 4.17
N CYS A 164 -21.28 19.85 3.15
CA CYS A 164 -21.76 19.55 1.81
C CYS A 164 -22.75 18.37 1.81
N ARG A 165 -24.03 18.66 1.63
CA ARG A 165 -25.13 17.69 1.77
C ARG A 165 -25.01 16.47 0.85
N TRP A 166 -24.55 16.63 -0.38
CA TRP A 166 -24.41 15.50 -1.28
C TRP A 166 -23.21 14.59 -0.91
N VAL A 167 -22.12 15.15 -0.38
CA VAL A 167 -20.97 14.36 0.11
C VAL A 167 -21.42 13.47 1.26
N LEU A 168 -22.07 14.05 2.26
CA LEU A 168 -22.59 13.31 3.42
C LEU A 168 -23.61 12.24 3.02
N LEU A 169 -24.51 12.56 2.07
CA LEU A 169 -25.50 11.61 1.56
C LEU A 169 -24.82 10.38 0.93
N TYR A 170 -23.83 10.60 0.06
CA TYR A 170 -23.20 9.50 -0.65
C TYR A 170 -22.23 8.72 0.22
N VAL A 171 -21.50 9.34 1.12
CA VAL A 171 -20.70 8.62 2.11
C VAL A 171 -21.57 7.66 2.92
N LYS A 172 -22.72 8.12 3.45
CA LYS A 172 -23.67 7.27 4.20
C LYS A 172 -24.17 6.09 3.36
N ARG A 173 -24.50 6.33 2.07
CA ARG A 173 -24.96 5.27 1.16
C ARG A 173 -23.88 4.23 0.85
N TRP A 174 -22.63 4.64 0.63
CA TRP A 174 -21.54 3.70 0.38
C TRP A 174 -21.13 2.90 1.61
N LEU A 175 -21.20 3.49 2.79
CA LEU A 175 -20.98 2.73 4.03
C LEU A 175 -22.03 1.61 4.17
N ALA A 176 -23.30 1.90 3.86
CA ALA A 176 -24.41 0.95 3.97
C ALA A 176 -24.56 -0.01 2.78
N ALA A 177 -23.78 0.15 1.70
CA ALA A 177 -23.87 -0.74 0.55
C ALA A 177 -23.48 -2.18 0.93
N PRO A 178 -24.32 -3.20 0.63
CA PRO A 178 -24.07 -4.59 0.99
C PRO A 178 -22.92 -5.20 0.17
N LEU A 179 -22.30 -6.25 0.71
CA LEU A 179 -21.40 -7.11 -0.04
C LEU A 179 -22.20 -8.21 -0.74
N GLN A 180 -21.88 -8.48 -2.00
CA GLN A 180 -22.43 -9.63 -2.74
C GLN A 180 -21.35 -10.69 -2.88
N HIS A 181 -21.60 -11.86 -2.32
CA HIS A 181 -20.76 -13.03 -2.44
C HIS A 181 -20.90 -13.71 -3.82
N PRO A 182 -19.95 -14.59 -4.21
CA PRO A 182 -19.99 -15.30 -5.49
C PRO A 182 -21.25 -16.16 -5.72
N ASP A 183 -21.89 -16.60 -4.66
CA ASP A 183 -23.16 -17.35 -4.68
C ASP A 183 -24.40 -16.46 -4.85
N GLY A 184 -24.20 -15.14 -4.95
CA GLY A 184 -25.29 -14.15 -5.06
C GLY A 184 -25.85 -13.67 -3.71
N THR A 185 -25.42 -14.25 -2.59
CA THR A 185 -25.86 -13.85 -1.24
C THR A 185 -25.45 -12.41 -0.93
N LEU A 186 -26.37 -11.61 -0.40
CA LEU A 186 -26.11 -10.26 0.06
C LEU A 186 -25.81 -10.27 1.56
N GLN A 187 -24.66 -9.74 1.91
CA GLN A 187 -24.25 -9.52 3.30
C GLN A 187 -24.40 -8.04 3.67
N GLU A 188 -25.37 -7.74 4.49
CA GLU A 188 -25.53 -6.43 5.11
C GLU A 188 -24.40 -6.17 6.11
N ARG A 189 -24.07 -4.87 6.29
CA ARG A 189 -23.03 -4.43 7.22
C ARG A 189 -23.58 -3.36 8.14
N ASP A 190 -23.04 -3.28 9.34
CA ASP A 190 -23.34 -2.23 10.35
C ASP A 190 -22.11 -1.38 10.68
N ARG A 191 -20.95 -1.75 10.13
CA ARG A 191 -19.65 -1.12 10.33
C ARG A 191 -18.71 -1.42 9.17
N GLY A 192 -17.53 -0.84 9.22
CA GLY A 192 -16.48 -1.06 8.22
C GLY A 192 -16.70 -0.30 6.93
N THR A 193 -15.71 -0.35 6.06
CA THR A 193 -15.73 0.20 4.71
C THR A 193 -15.09 -0.78 3.74
N PRO A 194 -15.63 -0.99 2.52
CA PRO A 194 -15.10 -1.99 1.61
C PRO A 194 -13.63 -1.74 1.27
N GLN A 195 -12.79 -2.75 1.45
CA GLN A 195 -11.42 -2.72 0.97
C GLN A 195 -11.44 -2.80 -0.57
N GLY A 196 -11.10 -1.70 -1.25
CA GLY A 196 -11.15 -1.56 -2.72
C GLY A 196 -12.09 -0.45 -3.20
N SER A 197 -12.84 0.16 -2.30
CA SER A 197 -13.62 1.38 -2.56
C SER A 197 -12.70 2.59 -2.81
N ALA A 198 -13.01 3.41 -3.81
CA ALA A 198 -12.18 4.57 -4.18
C ALA A 198 -12.20 5.70 -3.11
N VAL A 199 -13.26 5.81 -2.32
CA VAL A 199 -13.38 6.84 -1.26
C VAL A 199 -12.83 6.34 0.08
N SER A 200 -12.77 5.03 0.31
CA SER A 200 -12.35 4.46 1.60
C SER A 200 -10.98 4.94 2.09
N PRO A 201 -9.94 5.11 1.25
CA PRO A 201 -8.64 5.61 1.70
C PRO A 201 -8.70 7.01 2.32
N VAL A 202 -9.48 7.93 1.73
CA VAL A 202 -9.65 9.29 2.25
C VAL A 202 -10.41 9.26 3.57
N LEU A 203 -11.49 8.47 3.65
CA LEU A 203 -12.29 8.31 4.87
C LEU A 203 -11.47 7.68 6.01
N ALA A 204 -10.69 6.65 5.70
CA ALA A 204 -9.81 5.97 6.64
C ALA A 204 -8.74 6.92 7.22
N ASN A 205 -8.09 7.70 6.34
CA ASN A 205 -7.11 8.68 6.77
C ASN A 205 -7.74 9.80 7.62
N LEU A 206 -8.92 10.27 7.23
CA LEU A 206 -9.64 11.32 7.99
C LEU A 206 -10.05 10.80 9.38
N PHE A 207 -10.55 9.57 9.44
CA PHE A 207 -10.88 8.92 10.71
C PHE A 207 -9.64 8.79 11.62
N LEU A 208 -8.55 8.23 11.11
CA LEU A 208 -7.31 8.03 11.88
C LEU A 208 -6.62 9.35 12.23
N HIS A 209 -6.78 10.39 11.43
CA HIS A 209 -6.30 11.72 11.78
C HIS A 209 -6.89 12.22 13.12
N TYR A 210 -8.19 12.05 13.34
CA TYR A 210 -8.83 12.45 14.60
C TYR A 210 -8.69 11.39 15.69
N ALA A 211 -8.74 10.11 15.33
CA ALA A 211 -8.66 9.03 16.30
C ALA A 211 -7.25 8.85 16.87
N PHE A 212 -6.22 9.02 16.05
CA PHE A 212 -4.83 8.74 16.37
C PHE A 212 -3.92 9.97 16.23
N ASP A 213 -3.78 10.56 15.02
CA ASP A 213 -2.72 11.54 14.75
C ASP A 213 -2.80 12.77 15.65
N GLN A 214 -3.95 13.44 15.69
CA GLN A 214 -4.16 14.62 16.55
C GLN A 214 -4.13 14.28 18.03
N TRP A 215 -4.64 13.11 18.39
CA TRP A 215 -4.61 12.65 19.77
C TRP A 215 -3.17 12.39 20.25
N MET A 216 -2.34 11.73 19.42
CA MET A 216 -0.91 11.54 19.71
C MET A 216 -0.17 12.88 19.83
N ALA A 217 -0.36 13.79 18.87
CA ALA A 217 0.30 15.09 18.88
C ALA A 217 -0.03 15.91 20.15
N ARG A 218 -1.26 15.79 20.66
CA ARG A 218 -1.70 16.53 21.88
C ARG A 218 -1.30 15.85 23.17
N LYS A 219 -1.40 14.53 23.25
CA LYS A 219 -1.20 13.78 24.51
C LYS A 219 0.24 13.33 24.69
N PHE A 220 0.96 13.07 23.61
CA PHE A 220 2.31 12.52 23.59
C PHE A 220 3.25 13.27 22.63
N PRO A 221 3.42 14.60 22.74
CA PRO A 221 4.23 15.39 21.81
C PRO A 221 5.71 14.96 21.78
N GLY A 222 6.19 14.30 22.84
CA GLY A 222 7.53 13.74 22.92
C GLY A 222 7.70 12.35 22.29
N CYS A 223 6.62 11.75 21.75
CA CYS A 223 6.63 10.44 21.11
C CYS A 223 6.22 10.59 19.64
N PRO A 224 7.15 10.96 18.75
CA PRO A 224 6.86 11.08 17.33
C PRO A 224 6.48 9.72 16.73
N PHE A 225 5.74 9.75 15.62
CA PHE A 225 5.25 8.54 14.95
C PHE A 225 5.31 8.68 13.43
N GLU A 226 5.31 7.58 12.71
CA GLU A 226 5.00 7.47 11.30
C GLU A 226 3.76 6.60 11.15
N ARG A 227 2.79 7.07 10.35
CA ARG A 227 1.62 6.28 10.01
C ARG A 227 1.45 6.14 8.50
N TYR A 228 1.24 4.93 8.05
CA TYR A 228 0.91 4.61 6.67
C TYR A 228 -0.40 3.80 6.64
N ALA A 229 -1.52 4.46 6.35
CA ALA A 229 -2.87 3.90 6.55
C ALA A 229 -3.09 3.48 8.00
N ASP A 230 -3.31 2.19 8.25
CA ASP A 230 -3.50 1.57 9.57
C ASP A 230 -2.18 1.11 10.22
N ASP A 231 -1.09 0.98 9.46
CA ASP A 231 0.25 0.69 10.01
C ASP A 231 0.84 1.93 10.67
N ALA A 232 1.29 1.83 11.91
CA ALA A 232 1.94 2.95 12.60
C ALA A 232 3.11 2.50 13.46
N VAL A 233 4.13 3.36 13.51
CA VAL A 233 5.34 3.18 14.33
C VAL A 233 5.48 4.39 15.24
N VAL A 234 5.60 4.18 16.56
CA VAL A 234 5.74 5.25 17.56
C VAL A 234 7.08 5.14 18.27
N HIS A 235 7.80 6.26 18.40
CA HIS A 235 9.13 6.30 18.99
C HIS A 235 9.11 6.81 20.43
N CYS A 236 9.80 6.10 21.33
CA CYS A 236 9.88 6.37 22.76
C CYS A 236 11.33 6.37 23.26
N LYS A 237 11.60 7.15 24.32
CA LYS A 237 12.94 7.24 24.92
C LYS A 237 13.25 6.10 25.89
N SER A 238 12.23 5.50 26.52
CA SER A 238 12.43 4.43 27.49
C SER A 238 11.37 3.33 27.34
N ARG A 239 11.67 2.12 27.82
CA ARG A 239 10.74 0.99 27.84
C ARG A 239 9.46 1.32 28.61
N ARG A 240 9.60 1.91 29.80
CA ARG A 240 8.46 2.33 30.62
C ARG A 240 7.53 3.31 29.89
N GLN A 241 8.14 4.26 29.14
CA GLN A 241 7.36 5.18 28.31
C GLN A 241 6.63 4.44 27.19
N ALA A 242 7.31 3.50 26.50
CA ALA A 242 6.72 2.72 25.42
C ALA A 242 5.54 1.87 25.91
N GLU A 243 5.68 1.20 27.06
CA GLU A 243 4.62 0.42 27.70
C GLU A 243 3.41 1.31 28.04
N TYR A 244 3.64 2.43 28.69
CA TYR A 244 2.60 3.40 29.04
C TYR A 244 1.87 3.96 27.82
N VAL A 245 2.63 4.38 26.80
CA VAL A 245 2.06 4.95 25.55
C VAL A 245 1.28 3.89 24.79
N ARG A 246 1.78 2.66 24.67
CA ARG A 246 1.06 1.54 24.05
C ARG A 246 -0.29 1.29 24.73
N ASP A 247 -0.33 1.25 26.04
CA ASP A 247 -1.55 0.99 26.81
C ASP A 247 -2.56 2.13 26.65
N LYS A 248 -2.09 3.38 26.60
CA LYS A 248 -2.93 4.55 26.31
C LYS A 248 -3.47 4.56 24.88
N ILE A 249 -2.65 4.16 23.89
CA ILE A 249 -3.11 3.97 22.51
C ILE A 249 -4.16 2.84 22.47
N ALA A 250 -3.92 1.72 23.12
CA ALA A 250 -4.89 0.62 23.19
C ALA A 250 -6.22 1.05 23.81
N GLN A 251 -6.18 1.86 24.88
CA GLN A 251 -7.38 2.45 25.48
C GLN A 251 -8.09 3.36 24.47
N ARG A 252 -7.34 4.26 23.82
CA ARG A 252 -7.88 5.20 22.81
C ARG A 252 -8.52 4.49 21.64
N MET A 253 -7.89 3.42 21.13
CA MET A 253 -8.46 2.61 20.03
C MET A 253 -9.79 1.98 20.44
N ARG A 254 -9.90 1.43 21.65
CA ARG A 254 -11.19 0.90 22.17
C ARG A 254 -12.28 1.96 22.25
N GLU A 255 -11.97 3.18 22.66
CA GLU A 255 -12.91 4.32 22.71
C GLU A 255 -13.54 4.63 21.33
N VAL A 256 -12.77 4.45 20.25
CA VAL A 256 -13.22 4.67 18.88
C VAL A 256 -13.68 3.39 18.17
N GLY A 257 -13.86 2.28 18.92
CA GLY A 257 -14.37 1.01 18.41
C GLY A 257 -13.34 0.14 17.69
N LEU A 258 -12.05 0.46 17.80
CA LEU A 258 -10.95 -0.33 17.23
C LEU A 258 -10.21 -1.15 18.28
N ARG A 259 -9.39 -2.10 17.83
CA ARG A 259 -8.53 -2.90 18.71
C ARG A 259 -7.13 -3.02 18.10
N LEU A 260 -6.12 -2.95 18.96
CA LEU A 260 -4.76 -3.33 18.57
C LEU A 260 -4.66 -4.86 18.52
N HIS A 261 -3.91 -5.36 17.54
CA HIS A 261 -3.65 -6.80 17.43
C HIS A 261 -2.68 -7.23 18.54
N PRO A 262 -3.05 -8.18 19.43
CA PRO A 262 -2.26 -8.51 20.62
C PRO A 262 -0.87 -9.06 20.29
N ASP A 263 -0.76 -9.93 19.28
CA ASP A 263 0.50 -10.60 18.95
C ASP A 263 1.39 -9.80 18.00
N LYS A 264 0.82 -8.88 17.23
CA LYS A 264 1.58 -8.08 16.25
C LYS A 264 1.99 -6.73 16.78
N THR A 265 1.25 -6.17 17.75
CA THR A 265 1.67 -4.93 18.41
C THR A 265 2.81 -5.23 19.36
N ARG A 266 4.01 -4.69 19.06
CA ARG A 266 5.25 -5.04 19.77
C ARG A 266 6.00 -3.80 20.24
N ILE A 267 6.73 -3.96 21.35
CA ILE A 267 7.71 -2.97 21.81
C ILE A 267 9.09 -3.49 21.46
N VAL A 268 9.84 -2.72 20.69
CA VAL A 268 11.12 -3.13 20.11
C VAL A 268 12.23 -2.18 20.57
N TYR A 269 13.38 -2.73 20.95
CA TYR A 269 14.59 -1.97 21.30
C TYR A 269 15.44 -1.73 20.05
N CYS A 270 15.80 -0.47 19.80
CA CYS A 270 16.63 -0.06 18.67
C CYS A 270 18.12 -0.21 19.02
N CYS A 271 18.60 -1.45 19.10
CA CYS A 271 19.96 -1.80 19.46
C CYS A 271 20.97 -1.36 18.37
N ASP A 272 22.11 -0.77 18.81
CA ASP A 272 23.24 -0.43 17.94
C ASP A 272 24.56 -0.48 18.74
N SER A 273 25.69 0.01 18.18
CA SER A 273 26.99 -0.02 18.86
C SER A 273 27.04 0.77 20.17
N SER A 274 26.22 1.81 20.32
CA SER A 274 26.13 2.64 21.53
C SER A 274 25.04 2.16 22.50
N ARG A 275 24.02 1.45 21.98
CA ARG A 275 22.84 0.96 22.70
C ARG A 275 22.85 -0.55 22.74
N ARG A 276 23.61 -1.10 23.70
CA ARG A 276 23.82 -2.54 23.90
C ARG A 276 22.82 -3.09 24.90
N GLY A 277 22.53 -4.37 24.81
CA GLY A 277 21.65 -5.11 25.71
C GLY A 277 20.94 -6.23 24.96
N GLU A 278 20.62 -7.30 25.68
CA GLU A 278 19.79 -8.37 25.16
C GLU A 278 18.32 -8.05 25.48
N HIS A 279 17.52 -7.92 24.44
CA HIS A 279 16.08 -7.69 24.53
C HIS A 279 15.36 -8.70 23.65
N GLU A 280 14.24 -9.22 24.11
CA GLU A 280 13.43 -10.23 23.41
C GLU A 280 13.04 -9.79 21.99
N GLN A 281 12.79 -8.49 21.82
CA GLN A 281 12.39 -7.90 20.55
C GLN A 281 13.40 -6.82 20.14
N ALA A 282 14.21 -7.14 19.14
CA ALA A 282 15.21 -6.22 18.56
C ALA A 282 15.00 -6.01 17.06
N SER A 283 13.78 -6.27 16.55
CA SER A 283 13.44 -6.07 15.15
C SER A 283 11.94 -5.89 14.96
N PHE A 284 11.56 -5.10 13.96
CA PHE A 284 10.18 -4.93 13.49
C PHE A 284 10.15 -4.79 11.97
N THR A 285 8.95 -4.92 11.38
CA THR A 285 8.75 -4.75 9.94
C THR A 285 7.80 -3.60 9.68
N PHE A 286 8.22 -2.63 8.87
CA PHE A 286 7.40 -1.51 8.44
C PHE A 286 7.49 -1.33 6.93
N LEU A 287 6.37 -1.36 6.24
CA LEU A 287 6.24 -1.19 4.78
C LEU A 287 7.15 -2.14 3.97
N GLY A 288 7.26 -3.38 4.41
CA GLY A 288 8.07 -4.42 3.76
C GLY A 288 9.57 -4.30 4.01
N TYR A 289 10.00 -3.42 4.92
CA TYR A 289 11.36 -3.32 5.43
C TYR A 289 11.47 -3.89 6.83
N ALA A 290 12.45 -4.78 7.05
CA ALA A 290 12.83 -5.23 8.37
C ALA A 290 13.88 -4.28 8.97
N PHE A 291 13.52 -3.61 10.05
CA PHE A 291 14.38 -2.77 10.86
C PHE A 291 15.04 -3.64 11.93
N ARG A 292 16.37 -3.70 11.96
CA ARG A 292 17.14 -4.47 12.94
C ARG A 292 18.59 -3.99 13.02
N PRO A 293 19.38 -4.40 14.02
CA PRO A 293 20.82 -4.20 14.04
C PRO A 293 21.49 -4.80 12.80
N ARG A 294 22.31 -4.00 12.13
CA ARG A 294 23.08 -4.42 10.95
C ARG A 294 24.46 -3.80 10.98
N GLU A 295 25.42 -4.54 10.45
CA GLU A 295 26.76 -4.03 10.23
C GLU A 295 26.73 -2.88 9.21
N ALA A 296 27.40 -1.80 9.52
CA ALA A 296 27.60 -0.64 8.67
C ALA A 296 29.07 -0.24 8.67
N VAL A 297 29.52 0.43 7.63
CA VAL A 297 30.89 0.93 7.51
C VAL A 297 30.84 2.45 7.44
N ASN A 298 31.63 3.09 8.26
CA ASN A 298 31.83 4.53 8.19
C ASN A 298 32.59 4.88 6.90
N GLY A 299 31.92 5.61 6.00
CA GLY A 299 32.49 5.94 4.70
C GLY A 299 33.74 6.84 4.73
N ARG A 300 34.06 7.47 5.89
CA ARG A 300 35.24 8.31 6.05
C ARG A 300 36.39 7.56 6.71
N THR A 301 36.12 6.79 7.78
CA THR A 301 37.17 6.13 8.58
C THR A 301 37.35 4.66 8.16
N GLY A 302 36.41 4.04 7.45
CA GLY A 302 36.43 2.61 7.15
C GLY A 302 36.07 1.72 8.34
N GLU A 303 35.75 2.29 9.51
CA GLU A 303 35.41 1.54 10.72
C GLU A 303 34.06 0.83 10.58
N HIS A 304 34.00 -0.40 11.06
CA HIS A 304 32.77 -1.19 11.14
C HIS A 304 32.04 -0.89 12.46
N PHE A 305 30.76 -0.66 12.36
CA PHE A 305 29.89 -0.43 13.51
C PHE A 305 28.50 -1.05 13.27
N THR A 306 27.78 -1.30 14.35
CA THR A 306 26.38 -1.76 14.26
C THR A 306 25.45 -0.57 14.30
N SER A 307 24.51 -0.51 13.36
CA SER A 307 23.44 0.50 13.30
C SER A 307 22.09 -0.15 13.11
N PHE A 308 21.03 0.47 13.63
CA PHE A 308 19.67 -0.01 13.45
C PHE A 308 19.15 0.47 12.08
N LEU A 309 19.10 -0.45 11.11
CA LEU A 309 18.89 -0.12 9.69
C LEU A 309 17.75 -0.95 9.05
N PRO A 310 16.97 -0.31 8.14
CA PRO A 310 15.99 -1.02 7.30
C PRO A 310 16.68 -1.76 6.14
N ALA A 311 16.19 -2.94 5.83
CA ALA A 311 16.45 -3.65 4.58
C ALA A 311 15.20 -4.42 4.16
N ILE A 312 15.16 -4.95 2.95
CA ILE A 312 14.06 -5.80 2.52
C ILE A 312 13.73 -6.86 3.58
N SER A 313 12.47 -7.00 3.95
CA SER A 313 12.06 -8.00 4.95
C SER A 313 12.13 -9.41 4.36
N PRO A 314 12.29 -10.45 5.20
CA PRO A 314 12.28 -11.85 4.75
C PRO A 314 10.99 -12.20 3.97
N GLU A 315 9.86 -11.68 4.43
CA GLU A 315 8.54 -11.89 3.83
C GLU A 315 8.46 -11.24 2.44
N ALA A 316 8.92 -9.99 2.32
CA ALA A 316 8.98 -9.28 1.03
C ALA A 316 9.95 -9.96 0.06
N LEU A 317 11.10 -10.43 0.55
CA LEU A 317 12.08 -11.18 -0.24
C LEU A 317 11.50 -12.52 -0.73
N LYS A 318 10.76 -13.22 0.14
CA LYS A 318 10.04 -14.45 -0.22
C LYS A 318 8.98 -14.17 -1.28
N ALA A 319 8.12 -13.17 -1.08
CA ALA A 319 7.08 -12.79 -2.02
C ALA A 319 7.65 -12.41 -3.40
N ALA A 320 8.72 -11.61 -3.46
CA ALA A 320 9.42 -11.29 -4.70
C ALA A 320 10.01 -12.55 -5.38
N SER A 321 10.56 -13.48 -4.57
CA SER A 321 11.09 -14.76 -5.07
C SER A 321 9.99 -15.67 -5.63
N ASP A 322 8.84 -15.73 -4.98
CA ASP A 322 7.70 -16.53 -5.43
C ASP A 322 7.08 -15.94 -6.71
N ARG A 323 6.97 -14.60 -6.79
CA ARG A 323 6.59 -13.92 -8.03
C ARG A 323 7.56 -14.21 -9.17
N LEU A 324 8.87 -14.13 -8.93
CA LEU A 324 9.89 -14.47 -9.92
C LEU A 324 9.76 -15.93 -10.40
N ARG A 325 9.48 -16.86 -9.49
CA ARG A 325 9.24 -18.28 -9.81
C ARG A 325 7.99 -18.45 -10.70
N ALA A 326 6.91 -17.75 -10.38
CA ALA A 326 5.66 -17.78 -11.12
C ALA A 326 5.78 -17.27 -12.56
N LEU A 327 6.74 -16.39 -12.86
CA LEU A 327 7.02 -15.91 -14.22
C LEU A 327 7.52 -17.01 -15.15
N ARG A 328 8.01 -18.16 -14.62
CA ARG A 328 8.48 -19.33 -15.40
C ARG A 328 9.43 -18.97 -16.55
N ILE A 329 10.32 -18.00 -16.35
CA ILE A 329 11.25 -17.42 -17.33
C ILE A 329 11.94 -18.51 -18.17
N HIS A 330 12.37 -19.58 -17.53
CA HIS A 330 13.05 -20.72 -18.17
C HIS A 330 12.18 -21.50 -19.18
N ARG A 331 10.87 -21.26 -19.23
CA ARG A 331 9.93 -21.85 -20.19
C ARG A 331 9.62 -20.94 -21.36
N ARG A 332 9.98 -19.66 -21.28
CA ARG A 332 9.70 -18.65 -22.31
C ARG A 332 10.76 -18.67 -23.43
N THR A 333 10.96 -19.83 -24.03
CA THR A 333 11.90 -20.00 -25.15
C THR A 333 11.41 -19.39 -26.46
N ASP A 334 10.14 -19.01 -26.52
CA ASP A 334 9.50 -18.18 -27.54
C ASP A 334 10.10 -16.76 -27.61
N LEU A 335 10.48 -16.20 -26.48
CA LEU A 335 10.99 -14.82 -26.38
C LEU A 335 12.48 -14.73 -26.79
N SER A 336 12.86 -13.59 -27.39
CA SER A 336 14.25 -13.19 -27.55
C SER A 336 14.86 -12.71 -26.21
N LEU A 337 16.15 -12.43 -26.20
CA LEU A 337 16.81 -11.89 -25.00
C LEU A 337 16.33 -10.48 -24.69
N ASP A 338 16.10 -9.66 -25.74
CA ASP A 338 15.58 -8.29 -25.62
C ASP A 338 14.13 -8.27 -25.14
N ASP A 339 13.30 -9.20 -25.62
CA ASP A 339 11.94 -9.36 -25.14
C ASP A 339 11.90 -9.72 -23.64
N LEU A 340 12.78 -10.61 -23.22
CA LEU A 340 12.94 -10.94 -21.79
C LEU A 340 13.38 -9.71 -20.99
N ALA A 341 14.31 -8.93 -21.50
CA ALA A 341 14.77 -7.71 -20.83
C ALA A 341 13.64 -6.69 -20.72
N ARG A 342 12.92 -6.40 -21.80
CA ARG A 342 11.75 -5.51 -21.80
C ARG A 342 10.68 -5.95 -20.81
N TRP A 343 10.43 -7.25 -20.69
CA TRP A 343 9.44 -7.81 -19.80
C TRP A 343 9.87 -7.83 -18.33
N LEU A 344 11.13 -8.22 -18.04
CA LEU A 344 11.63 -8.38 -16.68
C LEU A 344 12.11 -7.09 -16.03
N ASN A 345 12.69 -6.17 -16.81
CA ASN A 345 13.30 -4.96 -16.27
C ASN A 345 12.33 -4.10 -15.45
N PRO A 346 11.08 -3.84 -15.88
CA PRO A 346 10.15 -3.06 -15.07
C PRO A 346 9.91 -3.67 -13.69
N ILE A 347 9.79 -5.01 -13.62
CA ILE A 347 9.55 -5.75 -12.37
C ILE A 347 10.78 -5.68 -11.46
N VAL A 348 11.94 -6.01 -12.01
CA VAL A 348 13.20 -6.07 -11.26
C VAL A 348 13.66 -4.68 -10.84
N ALA A 349 13.56 -3.69 -11.72
CA ALA A 349 13.86 -2.29 -11.40
C ALA A 349 12.92 -1.74 -10.32
N GLY A 350 11.64 -2.10 -10.35
CA GLY A 350 10.69 -1.75 -9.30
C GLY A 350 11.15 -2.26 -7.91
N TRP A 351 11.55 -3.53 -7.82
CA TRP A 351 12.11 -4.07 -6.56
C TRP A 351 13.41 -3.38 -6.16
N MET A 352 14.32 -3.14 -7.10
CA MET A 352 15.60 -2.46 -6.84
C MET A 352 15.39 -1.03 -6.37
N ASN A 353 14.49 -0.28 -6.99
CA ASN A 353 14.20 1.11 -6.64
C ASN A 353 13.55 1.22 -5.26
N TYR A 354 12.65 0.30 -4.93
CA TYR A 354 11.98 0.29 -3.65
C TYR A 354 12.88 -0.28 -2.55
N TYR A 355 13.24 -1.56 -2.60
CA TYR A 355 13.95 -2.25 -1.52
C TYR A 355 15.46 -2.00 -1.48
N GLY A 356 16.05 -1.51 -2.56
CA GLY A 356 17.50 -1.24 -2.63
C GLY A 356 17.90 0.14 -2.15
N ARG A 357 16.98 0.92 -1.59
CA ARG A 357 17.24 2.29 -1.13
C ARG A 357 18.25 2.34 0.01
N TYR A 358 18.23 1.36 0.90
CA TYR A 358 19.05 1.37 2.12
C TYR A 358 20.13 0.29 2.12
N TYR A 359 19.83 -0.93 2.47
CA TYR A 359 20.79 -2.03 2.65
C TYR A 359 20.74 -2.99 1.44
N ARG A 360 21.42 -2.62 0.34
CA ARG A 360 21.34 -3.28 -0.98
C ARG A 360 21.75 -4.74 -0.98
N SER A 361 22.73 -5.12 -0.14
CA SER A 361 23.27 -6.47 -0.11
C SER A 361 22.22 -7.54 0.18
N GLU A 362 21.20 -7.22 0.95
CA GLU A 362 20.07 -8.13 1.24
C GLU A 362 19.23 -8.46 -0.02
N MET A 363 19.34 -7.66 -1.08
CA MET A 363 18.69 -7.94 -2.35
C MET A 363 19.50 -8.85 -3.27
N TYR A 364 20.80 -9.01 -3.05
CA TYR A 364 21.67 -9.77 -3.95
C TYR A 364 21.24 -11.22 -4.17
N PRO A 365 20.73 -11.97 -3.16
CA PRO A 365 20.21 -13.31 -3.37
C PRO A 365 19.06 -13.38 -4.39
N LEU A 366 18.13 -12.40 -4.34
CA LEU A 366 17.02 -12.30 -5.30
C LEU A 366 17.55 -11.99 -6.72
N LEU A 367 18.48 -11.02 -6.83
CA LEU A 367 19.03 -10.61 -8.11
C LEU A 367 19.88 -11.71 -8.77
N ARG A 368 20.65 -12.46 -7.97
CA ARG A 368 21.36 -13.67 -8.47
C ARG A 368 20.38 -14.72 -8.97
N ARG A 369 19.23 -14.86 -8.32
CA ARG A 369 18.17 -15.79 -8.75
C ARG A 369 17.60 -15.41 -10.12
N VAL A 370 17.49 -14.10 -10.45
CA VAL A 370 17.14 -13.64 -11.81
C VAL A 370 18.16 -14.15 -12.81
N SER A 371 19.47 -13.96 -12.57
CA SER A 371 20.55 -14.48 -13.42
C SER A 371 20.50 -16.01 -13.59
N LEU A 372 20.17 -16.77 -12.52
CA LEU A 372 20.01 -18.22 -12.59
C LEU A 372 18.84 -18.64 -13.48
N TYR A 373 17.71 -17.93 -13.47
CA TYR A 373 16.59 -18.21 -14.37
C TYR A 373 16.93 -17.88 -15.82
N LEU A 374 17.66 -16.79 -16.07
CA LEU A 374 18.17 -16.44 -17.41
C LEU A 374 19.15 -17.51 -17.94
N ARG A 375 20.03 -18.03 -17.08
CA ARG A 375 20.90 -19.17 -17.43
C ARG A 375 20.09 -20.39 -17.84
N ARG A 376 19.06 -20.77 -17.05
CA ARG A 376 18.20 -21.92 -17.35
C ARG A 376 17.45 -21.72 -18.68
N TRP A 377 16.98 -20.50 -18.94
CA TRP A 377 16.36 -20.13 -20.19
C TRP A 377 17.33 -20.28 -21.37
N ALA A 378 18.52 -19.69 -21.27
CA ALA A 378 19.53 -19.75 -22.33
C ALA A 378 19.93 -21.19 -22.66
N GLY A 379 20.11 -22.06 -21.64
CA GLY A 379 20.43 -23.46 -21.83
C GLY A 379 19.30 -24.30 -22.45
N LYS A 380 18.03 -23.87 -22.26
CA LYS A 380 16.87 -24.49 -22.92
C LYS A 380 16.71 -23.99 -24.36
N LYS A 381 16.83 -22.71 -24.60
CA LYS A 381 16.67 -22.10 -25.93
C LYS A 381 17.86 -22.48 -26.86
N TYR A 382 19.08 -22.45 -26.34
CA TYR A 382 20.28 -22.66 -27.12
C TYR A 382 21.05 -23.89 -26.63
N ARG A 383 20.97 -25.01 -27.34
CA ARG A 383 21.61 -26.28 -26.97
C ARG A 383 23.12 -26.13 -26.68
N ARG A 384 23.81 -25.23 -27.42
CA ARG A 384 25.24 -24.90 -27.23
C ARG A 384 25.57 -24.26 -25.87
N LEU A 385 24.59 -23.66 -25.20
CA LEU A 385 24.76 -22.95 -23.90
C LEU A 385 24.41 -23.82 -22.67
N ARG A 386 24.13 -25.11 -22.84
CA ARG A 386 23.78 -26.01 -21.73
C ARG A 386 24.94 -26.22 -20.74
N THR A 387 26.19 -26.23 -21.24
CA THR A 387 27.37 -26.42 -20.38
C THR A 387 27.74 -25.09 -19.71
N TYR A 388 28.16 -25.20 -18.42
CA TYR A 388 28.53 -24.03 -17.62
C TYR A 388 29.63 -23.18 -18.27
N LYS A 389 30.69 -23.83 -18.77
CA LYS A 389 31.87 -23.18 -19.40
C LYS A 389 31.46 -22.35 -20.62
N ARG A 390 30.61 -22.88 -21.50
CA ARG A 390 30.13 -22.18 -22.69
C ARG A 390 29.18 -21.03 -22.32
N PHE A 391 28.27 -21.27 -21.36
CA PHE A 391 27.37 -20.24 -20.87
C PHE A 391 28.17 -19.08 -20.24
N LYS A 392 29.13 -19.35 -19.35
CA LYS A 392 29.96 -18.33 -18.70
C LYS A 392 30.70 -17.44 -19.72
N ARG A 393 31.27 -18.05 -20.77
CA ARG A 393 31.93 -17.30 -21.87
C ARG A 393 30.93 -16.41 -22.62
N TRP A 394 29.78 -16.96 -22.99
CA TRP A 394 28.72 -16.21 -23.66
C TRP A 394 28.20 -15.06 -22.81
N TRP A 395 27.93 -15.34 -21.53
CA TRP A 395 27.46 -14.36 -20.56
C TRP A 395 28.45 -13.20 -20.39
N ALA A 396 29.72 -13.48 -20.25
CA ALA A 396 30.77 -12.47 -20.15
C ALA A 396 30.87 -11.61 -21.42
N GLY A 397 30.72 -12.22 -22.60
CA GLY A 397 30.65 -11.50 -23.87
C GLY A 397 29.42 -10.60 -23.98
N LEU A 398 28.27 -11.08 -23.50
CA LEU A 398 27.03 -10.29 -23.45
C LEU A 398 27.14 -9.09 -22.51
N LEU A 399 27.68 -9.27 -21.31
CA LEU A 399 27.93 -8.20 -20.35
C LEU A 399 28.87 -7.10 -20.88
N LYS A 400 29.82 -7.48 -21.76
CA LYS A 400 30.71 -6.49 -22.41
C LYS A 400 29.98 -5.69 -23.50
N ARG A 401 29.16 -6.35 -24.31
CA ARG A 401 28.44 -5.70 -25.41
C ARG A 401 27.28 -4.86 -24.94
N GLU A 402 26.52 -5.35 -23.95
CA GLU A 402 25.26 -4.77 -23.53
C GLU A 402 25.17 -4.72 -21.99
N PRO A 403 26.03 -3.94 -21.31
CA PRO A 403 26.13 -3.93 -19.85
C PRO A 403 24.85 -3.44 -19.15
N GLY A 404 23.97 -2.74 -19.88
CA GLY A 404 22.69 -2.22 -19.40
C GLY A 404 21.47 -3.05 -19.75
N LEU A 405 21.62 -4.21 -20.43
CA LEU A 405 20.48 -4.98 -20.94
C LEU A 405 19.52 -5.41 -19.82
N PHE A 406 20.01 -5.89 -18.70
CA PHE A 406 19.20 -6.23 -17.55
C PHE A 406 19.42 -5.27 -16.38
N ALA A 407 18.34 -4.79 -15.77
CA ALA A 407 18.36 -3.82 -14.67
C ALA A 407 19.25 -4.24 -13.49
N HIS A 408 19.21 -5.54 -13.11
CA HIS A 408 19.96 -6.04 -11.96
C HIS A 408 21.47 -6.09 -12.17
N TRP A 409 21.97 -6.02 -13.41
CA TRP A 409 23.41 -6.03 -13.69
C TRP A 409 24.15 -4.81 -13.16
N ARG A 410 23.42 -3.74 -12.88
CA ARG A 410 24.00 -2.59 -12.17
C ARG A 410 24.56 -2.94 -10.79
N TRP A 411 24.03 -3.98 -10.14
CA TRP A 411 24.43 -4.40 -8.80
C TRP A 411 25.01 -5.81 -8.75
N VAL A 412 24.48 -6.74 -9.54
CA VAL A 412 24.88 -8.16 -9.54
C VAL A 412 25.04 -8.64 -10.95
N ARG A 413 26.29 -8.85 -11.38
CA ARG A 413 26.66 -9.37 -12.71
C ARG A 413 26.93 -10.87 -12.70
N ALA A 414 27.20 -11.46 -11.52
CA ALA A 414 27.39 -12.88 -11.32
C ALA A 414 26.04 -13.65 -11.22
N PHE A 415 26.10 -14.96 -11.42
CA PHE A 415 24.99 -15.90 -11.28
C PHE A 415 25.34 -17.04 -10.33
#